data_6946bf168afb2c0d0e12bbd09a2af6f9
#
_entry.id   6946bf168afb2c0d0e12bbd09a2af6f9
#
_cell.length_a   1.000
_cell.length_b   1.000
_cell.length_c   1.000
_cell.angle_alpha   90.00
_cell.angle_beta   90.00
_cell.angle_gamma   90.00
#
_symmetry.space_group_name_H-M   'P 1'
#
loop_
_entity.id
_entity.type
_entity.pdbx_description
1 polymer ?
#
loop_
_entity_poly.entity_id
_entity_poly.type
_entity_poly.pdbx_seq_one_letter_code
_entity_poly.pdbx_strand_id
1 'polypeptide(L)'
;MRVRVLLTVLFLVPAAGCTAGDGEAAQSVRAESSFGAKPTITFPEGEPPADLQVGEQMTGTGAVVEAEDLVVAHYTAHVWDGADNPLLASSFNQGAPASFPLGQSLTGVSKALQGHRVGSRVVAAIPPEEGFGPNPPDGMAADSALFYVIDVLGAFPPEAAATGAGGPGTLAGIEVEGGPGERPVLTLPRTAPPGGFRSKVLIRGKGARVRAGQLVVTQYEGRVWGADASFESTWQARQPRAFRIGNGGVVKGWERALVGVPVGSRVVMILPPDLGYDKGLPPLIKPSDTLAFVVDVLAAY
;
A
#
# COMPACT_ATOMS: atom_id res chain seq x y z
N MET A 1 14.84 -79.13 -25.55
CA MET A 1 14.88 -77.64 -25.54
C MET A 1 13.96 -77.14 -24.39
N ARG A 2 14.53 -76.77 -23.27
CA ARG A 2 13.80 -76.30 -22.11
C ARG A 2 13.89 -74.77 -22.06
N VAL A 3 12.75 -74.10 -22.26
CA VAL A 3 12.63 -72.64 -22.14
C VAL A 3 12.45 -72.29 -20.65
N ARG A 4 13.38 -71.54 -20.09
CA ARG A 4 13.24 -70.98 -18.75
C ARG A 4 12.58 -69.60 -18.86
N VAL A 5 11.38 -69.47 -18.34
CA VAL A 5 10.71 -68.20 -18.16
C VAL A 5 11.25 -67.56 -16.87
N LEU A 6 11.93 -66.41 -16.98
CA LEU A 6 12.33 -65.57 -15.85
C LEU A 6 11.15 -64.65 -15.48
N LEU A 7 10.60 -64.83 -14.31
CA LEU A 7 9.58 -63.96 -13.72
C LEU A 7 10.31 -62.81 -12.99
N THR A 8 10.28 -61.61 -13.60
CA THR A 8 10.81 -60.41 -12.96
C THR A 8 9.69 -59.81 -12.08
N VAL A 9 9.85 -59.92 -10.79
CA VAL A 9 8.97 -59.28 -9.79
C VAL A 9 9.40 -57.81 -9.66
N LEU A 10 8.54 -56.91 -10.17
CA LEU A 10 8.74 -55.46 -10.01
C LEU A 10 8.17 -55.05 -8.65
N PHE A 11 9.04 -54.73 -7.69
CA PHE A 11 8.66 -54.09 -6.43
C PHE A 11 8.29 -52.61 -6.71
N LEU A 12 7.02 -52.29 -6.68
CA LEU A 12 6.54 -50.91 -6.57
C LEU A 12 6.76 -50.47 -5.11
N VAL A 13 7.73 -49.62 -4.87
CA VAL A 13 7.86 -48.85 -3.63
C VAL A 13 6.87 -47.68 -3.74
N PRO A 14 5.89 -47.54 -2.82
CA PRO A 14 5.09 -46.33 -2.80
C PRO A 14 6.01 -45.20 -2.28
N ALA A 15 6.29 -44.23 -3.12
CA ALA A 15 6.85 -42.96 -2.68
C ALA A 15 5.77 -42.27 -1.83
N ALA A 16 5.99 -42.28 -0.51
CA ALA A 16 5.26 -41.41 0.38
C ALA A 16 5.68 -39.95 0.05
N GLY A 17 4.94 -39.34 -0.84
CA GLY A 17 5.03 -37.89 -1.06
C GLY A 17 4.50 -37.19 0.19
N CYS A 18 5.40 -36.57 0.96
CA CYS A 18 4.99 -35.54 1.90
C CYS A 18 4.46 -34.38 1.03
N THR A 19 3.17 -34.33 0.79
CA THR A 19 2.50 -33.11 0.36
C THR A 19 2.45 -32.23 1.59
N ALA A 20 3.28 -31.18 1.59
CA ALA A 20 3.11 -30.05 2.47
C ALA A 20 1.66 -29.56 2.32
N GLY A 21 0.95 -29.43 3.43
CA GLY A 21 -0.43 -28.95 3.47
C GLY A 21 -0.46 -27.44 3.23
N ASP A 22 -0.15 -27.04 2.00
CA ASP A 22 -0.15 -25.63 1.64
C ASP A 22 -1.59 -25.14 1.47
N GLY A 23 -2.05 -24.33 2.43
CA GLY A 23 -3.22 -23.46 2.24
C GLY A 23 -4.60 -24.07 2.43
N GLU A 24 -4.74 -25.34 2.84
CA GLU A 24 -6.02 -26.06 2.83
C GLU A 24 -7.07 -25.45 3.80
N ALA A 25 -6.69 -25.03 5.01
CA ALA A 25 -7.62 -24.41 5.95
C ALA A 25 -8.00 -22.98 5.57
N ALA A 26 -7.07 -22.16 5.06
CA ALA A 26 -7.41 -20.83 4.57
C ALA A 26 -8.34 -20.90 3.35
N GLN A 27 -8.16 -21.88 2.48
CA GLN A 27 -9.02 -22.12 1.32
C GLN A 27 -10.40 -22.71 1.72
N SER A 28 -10.51 -23.34 2.87
CA SER A 28 -11.78 -23.88 3.38
C SER A 28 -12.75 -22.78 3.84
N VAL A 29 -12.22 -21.59 4.20
CA VAL A 29 -13.03 -20.40 4.47
C VAL A 29 -13.60 -19.88 3.15
N ARG A 30 -14.90 -19.76 3.07
CA ARG A 30 -15.57 -19.21 1.88
C ARG A 30 -15.70 -17.70 2.01
N ALA A 31 -15.16 -16.98 1.01
CA ALA A 31 -15.29 -15.53 0.87
C ALA A 31 -15.99 -15.20 -0.44
N GLU A 32 -17.32 -15.11 -0.39
CA GLU A 32 -18.15 -14.97 -1.58
C GLU A 32 -18.44 -13.49 -1.86
N SER A 33 -17.97 -12.99 -2.97
CA SER A 33 -18.37 -11.75 -3.66
C SER A 33 -17.50 -11.57 -4.91
N SER A 34 -17.85 -10.61 -5.78
CA SER A 34 -16.95 -10.16 -6.85
C SER A 34 -15.75 -9.40 -6.27
N PHE A 35 -14.65 -9.32 -7.03
CA PHE A 35 -13.49 -8.51 -6.69
C PHE A 35 -13.89 -7.03 -6.43
N GLY A 36 -13.37 -6.45 -5.37
CA GLY A 36 -13.68 -5.07 -4.96
C GLY A 36 -15.03 -4.90 -4.25
N ALA A 37 -15.79 -5.97 -4.01
CA ALA A 37 -17.01 -5.95 -3.22
C ALA A 37 -16.79 -6.63 -1.86
N LYS A 38 -17.51 -6.12 -0.82
CA LYS A 38 -17.42 -6.67 0.53
C LYS A 38 -17.78 -8.16 0.52
N PRO A 39 -16.87 -9.05 0.96
CA PRO A 39 -17.16 -10.48 0.99
C PRO A 39 -18.11 -10.86 2.12
N THR A 40 -18.96 -11.87 1.86
CA THR A 40 -19.59 -12.66 2.92
C THR A 40 -18.63 -13.79 3.26
N ILE A 41 -18.24 -13.91 4.53
CA ILE A 41 -17.24 -14.88 4.98
C ILE A 41 -17.96 -15.94 5.80
N THR A 42 -17.74 -17.21 5.45
CA THR A 42 -18.22 -18.38 6.19
C THR A 42 -17.02 -19.21 6.61
N PHE A 43 -16.81 -19.33 7.91
CA PHE A 43 -15.74 -20.12 8.50
C PHE A 43 -16.16 -21.61 8.58
N PRO A 44 -15.20 -22.55 8.42
CA PRO A 44 -15.43 -23.94 8.75
C PRO A 44 -15.55 -24.11 10.28
N GLU A 45 -16.09 -25.23 10.70
CA GLU A 45 -16.02 -25.64 12.12
C GLU A 45 -14.58 -25.99 12.51
N GLY A 46 -14.18 -25.63 13.73
CA GLY A 46 -12.89 -26.02 14.32
C GLY A 46 -11.95 -24.83 14.56
N GLU A 47 -10.79 -25.19 15.12
CA GLU A 47 -9.74 -24.24 15.50
C GLU A 47 -9.02 -23.67 14.27
N PRO A 48 -8.46 -22.43 14.39
CA PRO A 48 -7.62 -21.87 13.35
C PRO A 48 -6.34 -22.69 13.15
N PRO A 49 -5.72 -22.66 11.95
CA PRO A 49 -4.46 -23.34 11.71
C PRO A 49 -3.32 -22.75 12.55
N ALA A 50 -2.39 -23.61 12.97
CA ALA A 50 -1.24 -23.21 13.79
C ALA A 50 -0.18 -22.42 12.98
N ASP A 51 -0.13 -22.63 11.67
CA ASP A 51 0.84 -21.99 10.76
C ASP A 51 0.12 -21.02 9.81
N LEU A 52 0.89 -20.05 9.25
CA LEU A 52 0.39 -19.17 8.21
C LEU A 52 -0.07 -19.97 7.00
N GLN A 53 -1.32 -19.78 6.64
CA GLN A 53 -1.87 -20.36 5.42
C GLN A 53 -2.38 -19.27 4.50
N VAL A 54 -2.01 -19.36 3.23
CA VAL A 54 -2.37 -18.39 2.20
C VAL A 54 -3.04 -19.10 1.04
N GLY A 55 -4.15 -18.56 0.58
CA GLY A 55 -4.85 -19.03 -0.61
C GLY A 55 -5.16 -17.88 -1.56
N GLU A 56 -5.15 -18.16 -2.85
CA GLU A 56 -5.58 -17.20 -3.87
C GLU A 56 -6.93 -17.63 -4.43
N GLN A 57 -7.98 -16.84 -4.19
CA GLN A 57 -9.33 -17.13 -4.69
C GLN A 57 -9.59 -16.53 -6.07
N MET A 58 -8.90 -15.44 -6.40
CA MET A 58 -8.95 -14.79 -7.71
C MET A 58 -7.54 -14.39 -8.10
N THR A 59 -7.10 -14.78 -9.28
CA THR A 59 -5.77 -14.45 -9.79
C THR A 59 -5.79 -13.15 -10.58
N GLY A 60 -5.00 -12.19 -10.14
CA GLY A 60 -4.81 -10.92 -10.84
C GLY A 60 -3.83 -11.03 -12.00
N THR A 61 -3.84 -10.02 -12.87
CA THR A 61 -2.95 -9.94 -14.05
C THR A 61 -2.01 -8.72 -14.01
N GLY A 62 -2.09 -7.90 -12.95
CA GLY A 62 -1.27 -6.70 -12.80
C GLY A 62 0.16 -6.98 -12.33
N ALA A 63 0.82 -5.94 -11.83
CA ALA A 63 2.18 -6.03 -11.28
C ALA A 63 2.24 -7.04 -10.11
N VAL A 64 3.39 -7.69 -9.96
CA VAL A 64 3.67 -8.55 -8.81
C VAL A 64 3.94 -7.66 -7.60
N VAL A 65 3.45 -8.06 -6.45
CA VAL A 65 3.70 -7.41 -5.16
C VAL A 65 5.05 -7.84 -4.62
N GLU A 66 5.93 -6.87 -4.36
CA GLU A 66 7.26 -7.09 -3.81
C GLU A 66 7.33 -6.72 -2.32
N ALA A 67 8.38 -7.18 -1.63
CA ALA A 67 8.49 -7.10 -0.17
C ALA A 67 8.49 -5.66 0.42
N GLU A 68 8.95 -4.67 -0.36
CA GLU A 68 9.05 -3.27 0.09
C GLU A 68 7.92 -2.37 -0.47
N ASP A 69 6.95 -2.96 -1.18
CA ASP A 69 5.86 -2.20 -1.79
C ASP A 69 4.92 -1.57 -0.76
N LEU A 70 4.38 -0.42 -1.11
CA LEU A 70 3.12 0.04 -0.56
C LEU A 70 1.99 -0.63 -1.34
N VAL A 71 1.25 -1.52 -0.70
CA VAL A 71 0.06 -2.15 -1.28
C VAL A 71 -1.18 -1.36 -0.90
N VAL A 72 -2.05 -1.08 -1.88
CA VAL A 72 -3.40 -0.57 -1.64
C VAL A 72 -4.39 -1.70 -1.90
N ALA A 73 -5.28 -1.94 -0.94
CA ALA A 73 -6.23 -3.04 -1.02
C ALA A 73 -7.56 -2.72 -0.34
N HIS A 74 -8.63 -3.34 -0.82
CA HIS A 74 -9.79 -3.58 0.04
C HIS A 74 -9.56 -4.83 0.87
N TYR A 75 -10.01 -4.81 2.13
CA TYR A 75 -9.87 -5.95 3.01
C TYR A 75 -11.03 -6.09 4.00
N THR A 76 -11.20 -7.30 4.48
CA THR A 76 -11.99 -7.64 5.66
C THR A 76 -11.16 -8.57 6.53
N ALA A 77 -11.02 -8.24 7.81
CA ALA A 77 -10.26 -8.98 8.80
C ALA A 77 -11.18 -9.44 9.92
N HIS A 78 -11.03 -10.70 10.32
CA HIS A 78 -11.71 -11.31 11.45
C HIS A 78 -10.69 -11.83 12.46
N VAL A 79 -11.08 -11.89 13.72
CA VAL A 79 -10.46 -12.82 14.67
C VAL A 79 -10.99 -14.20 14.35
N TRP A 80 -10.11 -15.21 14.22
CA TRP A 80 -10.53 -16.58 14.06
C TRP A 80 -10.35 -17.28 15.40
N ASP A 81 -11.45 -17.49 16.11
CA ASP A 81 -11.48 -18.10 17.47
C ASP A 81 -12.21 -19.46 17.51
N GLY A 82 -12.60 -19.97 16.33
CA GLY A 82 -13.33 -21.24 16.22
C GLY A 82 -14.78 -21.20 16.69
N ALA A 83 -15.28 -20.04 17.11
CA ALA A 83 -16.64 -19.86 17.63
C ALA A 83 -17.38 -18.74 16.88
N ASP A 84 -17.28 -17.50 17.36
CA ASP A 84 -18.01 -16.36 16.80
C ASP A 84 -17.29 -15.69 15.64
N ASN A 85 -15.96 -15.84 15.52
CA ASN A 85 -15.10 -15.26 14.49
C ASN A 85 -15.40 -13.77 14.24
N PRO A 86 -15.33 -12.92 15.27
CA PRO A 86 -15.83 -11.54 15.18
C PRO A 86 -15.07 -10.71 14.15
N LEU A 87 -15.79 -9.79 13.51
CA LEU A 87 -15.20 -8.82 12.61
C LEU A 87 -14.24 -7.90 13.37
N LEU A 88 -12.96 -7.90 12.99
CA LEU A 88 -11.93 -7.02 13.54
C LEU A 88 -11.93 -5.66 12.83
N ALA A 89 -11.85 -5.68 11.50
CA ALA A 89 -11.80 -4.46 10.69
C ALA A 89 -12.24 -4.73 9.24
N SER A 90 -12.73 -3.69 8.57
CA SER A 90 -13.05 -3.77 7.15
C SER A 90 -12.93 -2.40 6.49
N SER A 91 -12.17 -2.33 5.41
CA SER A 91 -12.06 -1.14 4.57
C SER A 91 -13.39 -0.75 3.91
N PHE A 92 -14.26 -1.73 3.67
CA PHE A 92 -15.61 -1.49 3.13
C PHE A 92 -16.48 -0.72 4.12
N ASN A 93 -16.34 -0.99 5.42
CA ASN A 93 -17.07 -0.24 6.46
C ASN A 93 -16.52 1.19 6.62
N GLN A 94 -15.26 1.43 6.25
CA GLN A 94 -14.62 2.74 6.26
C GLN A 94 -14.88 3.54 4.96
N GLY A 95 -15.48 2.90 3.95
CA GLY A 95 -15.83 3.51 2.67
C GLY A 95 -14.64 3.84 1.77
N ALA A 96 -13.44 3.28 2.03
CA ALA A 96 -12.26 3.44 1.18
C ALA A 96 -11.26 2.31 1.41
N PRO A 97 -10.42 2.00 0.40
CA PRO A 97 -9.35 1.03 0.58
C PRO A 97 -8.33 1.49 1.63
N ALA A 98 -7.57 0.54 2.14
CA ALA A 98 -6.45 0.78 3.05
C ALA A 98 -5.12 0.65 2.31
N SER A 99 -4.07 1.19 2.93
CA SER A 99 -2.70 1.03 2.46
C SER A 99 -1.89 0.20 3.44
N PHE A 100 -1.10 -0.73 2.90
CA PHE A 100 -0.24 -1.65 3.63
C PHE A 100 1.20 -1.45 3.16
N PRO A 101 2.03 -0.67 3.91
CA PRO A 101 3.47 -0.66 3.69
C PRO A 101 4.04 -2.00 4.19
N LEU A 102 4.39 -2.91 3.26
CA LEU A 102 4.66 -4.31 3.61
C LEU A 102 5.81 -4.46 4.61
N GLY A 103 6.84 -3.63 4.53
CA GLY A 103 7.94 -3.62 5.52
C GLY A 103 7.53 -3.18 6.94
N GLN A 104 6.30 -2.69 7.16
CA GLN A 104 5.80 -2.16 8.43
C GLN A 104 4.42 -2.74 8.81
N SER A 105 3.83 -3.58 7.98
CA SER A 105 2.56 -4.26 8.24
C SER A 105 2.77 -5.49 9.12
N LEU A 106 1.67 -6.12 9.57
CA LEU A 106 1.75 -7.41 10.24
C LEU A 106 2.52 -8.41 9.37
N THR A 107 3.40 -9.19 10.00
CA THR A 107 4.26 -10.14 9.29
C THR A 107 3.46 -11.10 8.41
N GLY A 108 2.37 -11.66 8.92
CA GLY A 108 1.51 -12.56 8.18
C GLY A 108 0.82 -11.88 6.99
N VAL A 109 0.39 -10.62 7.11
CA VAL A 109 -0.18 -9.85 5.98
C VAL A 109 0.87 -9.60 4.92
N SER A 110 2.10 -9.22 5.31
CA SER A 110 3.20 -8.97 4.37
C SER A 110 3.57 -10.22 3.60
N LYS A 111 3.73 -11.36 4.28
CA LYS A 111 4.00 -12.65 3.66
C LYS A 111 2.86 -13.11 2.74
N ALA A 112 1.62 -12.91 3.17
CA ALA A 112 0.44 -13.30 2.39
C ALA A 112 0.29 -12.51 1.09
N LEU A 113 0.74 -11.27 1.04
CA LEU A 113 0.58 -10.44 -0.17
C LEU A 113 1.76 -10.55 -1.14
N GLN A 114 2.97 -10.83 -0.63
CA GLN A 114 4.17 -10.92 -1.45
C GLN A 114 4.06 -12.04 -2.49
N GLY A 115 4.45 -11.74 -3.74
CA GLY A 115 4.39 -12.66 -4.87
C GLY A 115 3.04 -12.72 -5.58
N HIS A 116 1.94 -12.27 -4.97
CA HIS A 116 0.65 -12.15 -5.64
C HIS A 116 0.62 -10.93 -6.57
N ARG A 117 -0.40 -10.87 -7.43
CA ARG A 117 -0.52 -9.80 -8.43
C ARG A 117 -1.62 -8.82 -8.07
N VAL A 118 -1.46 -7.59 -8.50
CA VAL A 118 -2.56 -6.62 -8.52
C VAL A 118 -3.74 -7.18 -9.30
N GLY A 119 -4.92 -7.12 -8.71
CA GLY A 119 -6.15 -7.77 -9.19
C GLY A 119 -6.44 -9.11 -8.53
N SER A 120 -5.55 -9.66 -7.70
CA SER A 120 -5.80 -10.90 -6.96
C SER A 120 -6.69 -10.65 -5.74
N ARG A 121 -7.49 -11.65 -5.40
CA ARG A 121 -8.08 -11.85 -4.07
C ARG A 121 -7.30 -12.89 -3.33
N VAL A 122 -6.65 -12.47 -2.24
CA VAL A 122 -5.85 -13.32 -1.36
C VAL A 122 -6.61 -13.53 -0.06
N VAL A 123 -6.62 -14.77 0.44
CA VAL A 123 -7.12 -15.12 1.77
C VAL A 123 -5.96 -15.60 2.61
N ALA A 124 -5.92 -15.21 3.87
CA ALA A 124 -4.84 -15.58 4.77
C ALA A 124 -5.36 -15.90 6.17
N ALA A 125 -5.02 -17.10 6.66
CA ALA A 125 -5.12 -17.46 8.07
C ALA A 125 -3.76 -17.20 8.72
N ILE A 126 -3.72 -16.27 9.66
CA ILE A 126 -2.49 -15.73 10.25
C ILE A 126 -2.43 -16.15 11.70
N PRO A 127 -1.44 -16.97 12.10
CA PRO A 127 -1.27 -17.37 13.49
C PRO A 127 -0.86 -16.20 14.37
N PRO A 128 -1.03 -16.28 15.70
CA PRO A 128 -0.76 -15.18 16.62
C PRO A 128 0.65 -14.57 16.46
N GLU A 129 1.68 -15.40 16.26
CA GLU A 129 3.09 -14.97 16.16
C GLU A 129 3.35 -14.08 14.92
N GLU A 130 2.58 -14.29 13.85
CA GLU A 130 2.67 -13.49 12.61
C GLU A 130 1.59 -12.39 12.54
N GLY A 131 0.68 -12.37 13.53
CA GLY A 131 -0.34 -11.35 13.75
C GLY A 131 0.12 -10.30 14.76
N PHE A 132 -0.70 -10.08 15.80
CA PHE A 132 -0.38 -9.10 16.85
C PHE A 132 0.55 -9.66 17.95
N GLY A 133 0.78 -10.96 17.98
CA GLY A 133 1.62 -11.61 19.00
C GLY A 133 1.13 -11.33 20.42
N PRO A 134 2.06 -11.11 21.36
CA PRO A 134 1.73 -10.89 22.77
C PRO A 134 1.12 -9.51 23.08
N ASN A 135 1.05 -8.61 22.11
CA ASN A 135 0.58 -7.23 22.27
C ASN A 135 -0.60 -6.91 21.33
N PRO A 136 -1.73 -7.62 21.43
CA PRO A 136 -2.90 -7.34 20.60
C PRO A 136 -3.56 -6.01 20.98
N PRO A 137 -4.43 -5.47 20.12
CA PRO A 137 -5.30 -4.36 20.47
C PRO A 137 -6.21 -4.68 21.68
N ASP A 138 -6.67 -3.64 22.37
CA ASP A 138 -7.58 -3.78 23.51
C ASP A 138 -8.82 -4.62 23.14
N GLY A 139 -9.12 -5.59 23.98
CA GLY A 139 -10.28 -6.50 23.81
C GLY A 139 -10.00 -7.74 22.97
N MET A 140 -8.77 -7.95 22.47
CA MET A 140 -8.34 -9.15 21.77
C MET A 140 -7.40 -9.99 22.67
N ALA A 141 -7.55 -11.31 22.66
CA ALA A 141 -6.65 -12.21 23.37
C ALA A 141 -5.28 -12.29 22.65
N ALA A 142 -4.20 -12.51 23.42
CA ALA A 142 -2.83 -12.55 22.89
C ALA A 142 -2.57 -13.74 21.95
N ASP A 143 -3.33 -14.79 22.06
CA ASP A 143 -3.28 -16.02 21.26
C ASP A 143 -4.30 -16.02 20.10
N SER A 144 -4.87 -14.87 19.77
CA SER A 144 -5.85 -14.75 18.68
C SER A 144 -5.20 -14.93 17.31
N ALA A 145 -5.69 -15.88 16.55
CA ALA A 145 -5.42 -15.98 15.12
C ALA A 145 -6.28 -14.97 14.34
N LEU A 146 -5.82 -14.60 13.15
CA LEU A 146 -6.52 -13.66 12.28
C LEU A 146 -6.86 -14.32 10.95
N PHE A 147 -7.97 -13.90 10.36
CA PHE A 147 -8.32 -14.27 9.00
C PHE A 147 -8.55 -13.01 8.17
N TYR A 148 -7.85 -12.92 7.05
CA TYR A 148 -7.96 -11.80 6.12
C TYR A 148 -8.49 -12.26 4.75
N VAL A 149 -9.37 -11.45 4.18
CA VAL A 149 -9.70 -11.45 2.75
C VAL A 149 -9.23 -10.12 2.19
N ILE A 150 -8.33 -10.14 1.20
CA ILE A 150 -7.64 -8.97 0.69
C ILE A 150 -7.76 -8.92 -0.84
N ASP A 151 -8.37 -7.86 -1.37
CA ASP A 151 -8.43 -7.55 -2.79
C ASP A 151 -7.32 -6.55 -3.12
N VAL A 152 -6.28 -6.98 -3.82
CA VAL A 152 -5.11 -6.16 -4.14
C VAL A 152 -5.43 -5.19 -5.28
N LEU A 153 -5.55 -3.90 -4.98
CA LEU A 153 -5.89 -2.85 -5.95
C LEU A 153 -4.67 -2.21 -6.61
N GLY A 154 -3.53 -2.17 -5.92
CA GLY A 154 -2.29 -1.58 -6.43
C GLY A 154 -1.10 -1.95 -5.58
N ALA A 155 0.09 -1.94 -6.21
CA ALA A 155 1.39 -2.14 -5.58
C ALA A 155 2.34 -1.06 -6.10
N PHE A 156 3.06 -0.40 -5.21
CA PHE A 156 3.89 0.77 -5.50
C PHE A 156 5.27 0.58 -4.88
N PRO A 157 6.30 0.33 -5.71
CA PRO A 157 7.67 0.14 -5.23
C PRO A 157 8.27 1.44 -4.66
N PRO A 158 9.34 1.33 -3.84
CA PRO A 158 10.02 2.47 -3.23
C PRO A 158 10.49 3.55 -4.19
N GLU A 159 10.80 3.19 -5.43
CA GLU A 159 11.27 4.10 -6.49
C GLU A 159 10.16 4.59 -7.42
N ALA A 160 8.88 4.24 -7.17
CA ALA A 160 7.76 4.70 -8.00
C ALA A 160 7.80 6.21 -8.22
N ALA A 161 7.54 6.66 -9.44
CA ALA A 161 7.57 8.07 -9.81
C ALA A 161 6.51 8.40 -10.86
N ALA A 162 6.29 9.67 -11.14
CA ALA A 162 5.37 10.15 -12.16
C ALA A 162 5.75 9.63 -13.55
N THR A 163 4.77 9.16 -14.33
CA THR A 163 4.98 8.50 -15.64
C THR A 163 4.35 9.25 -16.81
N GLY A 164 3.82 10.45 -16.58
CA GLY A 164 3.13 11.24 -17.59
C GLY A 164 4.06 11.91 -18.63
N ALA A 165 3.50 12.84 -19.38
CA ALA A 165 4.26 13.65 -20.35
C ALA A 165 4.71 14.96 -19.70
N GLY A 166 5.94 15.39 -20.02
CA GLY A 166 6.59 16.59 -19.46
C GLY A 166 8.02 16.28 -19.04
N GLY A 167 8.55 17.05 -18.11
CA GLY A 167 9.93 16.88 -17.66
C GLY A 167 10.35 17.90 -16.62
N PRO A 168 11.66 18.16 -16.51
CA PRO A 168 12.22 19.20 -15.64
C PRO A 168 11.54 20.55 -15.82
N GLY A 169 11.53 21.36 -14.76
CA GLY A 169 10.90 22.67 -14.87
C GLY A 169 11.07 23.53 -13.63
N THR A 170 10.55 24.74 -13.70
CA THR A 170 10.71 25.73 -12.64
C THR A 170 9.38 26.31 -12.17
N LEU A 171 9.35 26.75 -10.91
CA LEU A 171 8.24 27.51 -10.31
C LEU A 171 8.81 28.54 -9.34
N ALA A 172 8.72 29.84 -9.71
CA ALA A 172 9.13 30.97 -8.87
C ALA A 172 10.55 30.82 -8.27
N GLY A 173 11.51 30.37 -9.08
CA GLY A 173 12.89 30.14 -8.69
C GLY A 173 13.20 28.74 -8.13
N ILE A 174 12.18 27.94 -7.80
CA ILE A 174 12.38 26.52 -7.55
C ILE A 174 12.76 25.84 -8.86
N GLU A 175 13.78 24.99 -8.83
CA GLU A 175 14.15 24.12 -9.94
C GLU A 175 13.86 22.68 -9.57
N VAL A 176 13.23 21.95 -10.50
CA VAL A 176 12.93 20.52 -10.35
C VAL A 176 13.51 19.80 -11.54
N GLU A 177 14.50 18.98 -11.31
CA GLU A 177 15.10 18.07 -12.29
C GLU A 177 14.46 16.68 -12.21
N GLY A 178 14.76 15.82 -13.18
CA GLY A 178 14.22 14.46 -13.30
C GLY A 178 12.97 14.38 -14.17
N GLY A 179 13.04 13.47 -15.14
CA GLY A 179 11.97 13.19 -16.11
C GLY A 179 10.92 12.19 -15.59
N PRO A 180 10.04 11.71 -16.51
CA PRO A 180 9.10 10.64 -16.20
C PRO A 180 9.81 9.34 -15.79
N GLY A 181 9.35 8.72 -14.70
CA GLY A 181 9.96 7.51 -14.14
C GLY A 181 11.19 7.74 -13.26
N GLU A 182 11.65 9.00 -13.15
CA GLU A 182 12.83 9.34 -12.35
C GLU A 182 12.42 10.06 -11.05
N ARG A 183 13.19 9.83 -9.99
CA ARG A 183 13.08 10.62 -8.75
C ARG A 183 13.42 12.08 -9.06
N PRO A 184 12.60 13.06 -8.60
CA PRO A 184 12.93 14.46 -8.76
C PRO A 184 14.10 14.90 -7.85
N VAL A 185 14.87 15.89 -8.34
CA VAL A 185 15.80 16.65 -7.52
C VAL A 185 15.24 18.07 -7.38
N LEU A 186 15.01 18.49 -6.14
CA LEU A 186 14.40 19.77 -5.80
C LEU A 186 15.49 20.75 -5.34
N THR A 187 15.63 21.89 -6.03
CA THR A 187 16.54 22.98 -5.64
C THR A 187 15.75 24.24 -5.33
N LEU A 188 15.95 24.82 -4.14
CA LEU A 188 15.26 26.02 -3.70
C LEU A 188 16.17 27.26 -3.87
N PRO A 189 15.61 28.42 -4.28
CA PRO A 189 16.35 29.66 -4.35
C PRO A 189 16.64 30.21 -2.94
N ARG A 190 17.70 31.02 -2.81
CA ARG A 190 18.08 31.71 -1.56
C ARG A 190 17.37 33.04 -1.37
N THR A 191 16.45 33.41 -2.27
CA THR A 191 15.65 34.65 -2.20
C THR A 191 14.47 34.46 -1.24
N ALA A 192 13.83 35.60 -0.86
CA ALA A 192 12.60 35.53 -0.07
C ALA A 192 11.50 34.70 -0.78
N PRO A 193 10.63 34.03 -0.03
CA PRO A 193 9.54 33.25 -0.63
C PRO A 193 8.59 34.17 -1.39
N PRO A 194 8.00 33.73 -2.52
CA PRO A 194 6.97 34.49 -3.22
C PRO A 194 5.71 34.56 -2.36
N GLY A 195 4.98 35.66 -2.47
CA GLY A 195 3.70 35.81 -1.78
C GLY A 195 2.65 34.82 -2.30
N GLY A 196 1.92 34.17 -1.37
CA GLY A 196 0.76 33.35 -1.64
C GLY A 196 1.06 31.96 -2.22
N PHE A 197 -0.03 31.22 -2.43
CA PHE A 197 -0.01 29.88 -2.98
C PHE A 197 0.36 29.85 -4.46
N ARG A 198 1.24 28.93 -4.84
CA ARG A 198 1.57 28.62 -6.23
C ARG A 198 1.67 27.13 -6.45
N SER A 199 1.22 26.64 -7.61
CA SER A 199 1.43 25.26 -8.04
C SER A 199 1.58 25.17 -9.55
N LYS A 200 2.33 24.16 -10.02
CA LYS A 200 2.55 23.88 -11.43
C LYS A 200 2.68 22.37 -11.64
N VAL A 201 1.98 21.84 -12.63
CA VAL A 201 2.15 20.49 -13.12
C VAL A 201 3.36 20.47 -14.07
N LEU A 202 4.43 19.76 -13.71
CA LEU A 202 5.64 19.61 -14.51
C LEU A 202 5.55 18.38 -15.43
N ILE A 203 5.05 17.28 -14.91
CA ILE A 203 4.74 16.08 -15.66
C ILE A 203 3.23 15.87 -15.56
N ARG A 204 2.55 15.76 -16.70
CA ARG A 204 1.10 15.55 -16.75
C ARG A 204 0.78 14.10 -17.04
N GLY A 205 0.21 13.42 -16.07
CA GLY A 205 -0.28 12.05 -16.20
C GLY A 205 -1.46 11.92 -17.17
N LYS A 206 -1.77 10.68 -17.53
CA LYS A 206 -2.90 10.30 -18.39
C LYS A 206 -4.01 9.58 -17.63
N GLY A 207 -3.81 9.30 -16.34
CA GLY A 207 -4.78 8.59 -15.51
C GLY A 207 -6.00 9.43 -15.13
N ALA A 208 -6.87 8.86 -14.32
CA ALA A 208 -8.04 9.54 -13.79
C ALA A 208 -7.62 10.79 -12.98
N ARG A 209 -8.52 11.79 -12.94
CA ARG A 209 -8.26 12.99 -12.13
C ARG A 209 -8.55 12.70 -10.66
N VAL A 210 -7.66 13.15 -9.79
CA VAL A 210 -7.87 13.11 -8.33
C VAL A 210 -9.14 13.87 -7.96
N ARG A 211 -9.95 13.26 -7.12
CA ARG A 211 -11.19 13.83 -6.57
C ARG A 211 -11.10 13.92 -5.05
N ALA A 212 -11.78 14.88 -4.48
CA ALA A 212 -11.95 14.95 -3.03
C ALA A 212 -12.59 13.65 -2.50
N GLY A 213 -12.15 13.19 -1.35
CA GLY A 213 -12.58 11.93 -0.70
C GLY A 213 -11.75 10.71 -1.09
N GLN A 214 -10.97 10.76 -2.17
CA GLN A 214 -10.15 9.62 -2.60
C GLN A 214 -8.92 9.40 -1.72
N LEU A 215 -8.51 8.14 -1.61
CA LEU A 215 -7.19 7.74 -1.15
C LEU A 215 -6.20 7.94 -2.30
N VAL A 216 -5.24 8.84 -2.15
CA VAL A 216 -4.23 9.15 -3.16
C VAL A 216 -2.87 8.64 -2.72
N VAL A 217 -2.25 7.81 -3.56
CA VAL A 217 -0.87 7.34 -3.36
C VAL A 217 0.10 8.33 -3.98
N THR A 218 1.10 8.72 -3.21
CA THR A 218 2.08 9.73 -3.61
C THR A 218 3.50 9.34 -3.24
N GLN A 219 4.45 9.85 -4.02
CA GLN A 219 5.82 10.10 -3.59
C GLN A 219 6.01 11.61 -3.48
N TYR A 220 6.76 12.08 -2.48
CA TYR A 220 6.96 13.50 -2.30
C TYR A 220 8.22 13.85 -1.52
N GLU A 221 8.64 15.08 -1.69
CA GLU A 221 9.65 15.73 -0.87
C GLU A 221 9.14 17.11 -0.45
N GLY A 222 9.25 17.42 0.85
CA GLY A 222 8.90 18.71 1.44
C GLY A 222 10.11 19.39 2.07
N ARG A 223 10.27 20.69 1.79
CA ARG A 223 11.31 21.54 2.37
C ARG A 223 10.73 22.84 2.89
N VAL A 224 11.33 23.37 3.96
CA VAL A 224 11.12 24.76 4.34
C VAL A 224 11.82 25.65 3.31
N TRP A 225 11.18 26.74 2.88
CA TRP A 225 11.75 27.64 1.89
C TRP A 225 13.15 28.13 2.27
N GLY A 226 14.10 27.98 1.37
CA GLY A 226 15.50 28.33 1.58
C GLY A 226 16.32 27.31 2.36
N ALA A 227 15.73 26.22 2.84
CA ALA A 227 16.45 25.13 3.48
C ALA A 227 17.06 24.17 2.43
N ASP A 228 18.25 23.64 2.74
CA ASP A 228 18.92 22.64 1.90
C ASP A 228 18.39 21.23 2.16
N ALA A 229 18.01 20.94 3.40
CA ALA A 229 17.49 19.64 3.79
C ALA A 229 15.97 19.57 3.68
N SER A 230 15.46 18.40 3.30
CA SER A 230 14.04 18.08 3.40
C SER A 230 13.65 17.82 4.85
N PHE A 231 12.48 18.32 5.28
CA PHE A 231 11.90 17.92 6.55
C PHE A 231 11.18 16.56 6.42
N GLU A 232 10.77 16.20 5.20
CA GLU A 232 10.18 14.91 4.89
C GLU A 232 10.42 14.54 3.42
N SER A 233 10.78 13.27 3.16
CA SER A 233 10.91 12.73 1.82
C SER A 233 10.61 11.24 1.81
N THR A 234 9.57 10.85 1.06
CA THR A 234 9.20 9.46 0.88
C THR A 234 10.22 8.69 0.06
N TRP A 235 10.95 9.37 -0.85
CA TRP A 235 12.07 8.75 -1.56
C TRP A 235 13.28 8.44 -0.66
N GLN A 236 13.57 9.31 0.34
CA GLN A 236 14.61 9.02 1.34
C GLN A 236 14.18 7.89 2.28
N ALA A 237 12.90 7.88 2.67
CA ALA A 237 12.30 6.83 3.47
C ALA A 237 12.12 5.51 2.68
N ARG A 238 12.32 5.52 1.35
CA ARG A 238 12.08 4.39 0.45
C ARG A 238 10.66 3.82 0.56
N GLN A 239 9.67 4.70 0.79
CA GLN A 239 8.30 4.27 0.99
C GLN A 239 7.30 5.31 0.50
N PRO A 240 6.54 5.02 -0.58
CA PRO A 240 5.38 5.81 -0.96
C PRO A 240 4.38 5.91 0.19
N ARG A 241 3.57 6.96 0.21
CA ARG A 241 2.52 7.15 1.20
C ARG A 241 1.16 7.39 0.55
N ALA A 242 0.12 6.95 1.25
CA ALA A 242 -1.25 7.17 0.83
C ALA A 242 -1.97 8.11 1.81
N PHE A 243 -2.68 9.08 1.27
CA PHE A 243 -3.43 10.07 2.04
C PHE A 243 -4.84 10.24 1.49
N ARG A 244 -5.81 10.44 2.35
CA ARG A 244 -7.15 10.83 1.92
C ARG A 244 -7.17 12.33 1.64
N ILE A 245 -7.50 12.72 0.40
CA ILE A 245 -7.54 14.11 -0.06
C ILE A 245 -8.96 14.67 0.10
N GLY A 246 -9.09 15.92 0.56
CA GLY A 246 -10.37 16.61 0.65
C GLY A 246 -11.18 16.36 1.90
N ASN A 247 -10.56 15.81 2.96
CA ASN A 247 -11.21 15.58 4.26
C ASN A 247 -10.38 16.13 5.45
N GLY A 248 -9.37 16.98 5.16
CA GLY A 248 -8.44 17.49 6.18
C GLY A 248 -7.33 16.53 6.60
N GLY A 249 -7.16 15.40 5.90
CA GLY A 249 -6.08 14.44 6.15
C GLY A 249 -4.69 14.91 5.72
N VAL A 250 -4.63 16.00 4.93
CA VAL A 250 -3.40 16.66 4.50
C VAL A 250 -3.51 18.17 4.68
N VAL A 251 -2.40 18.89 4.57
CA VAL A 251 -2.40 20.36 4.62
C VAL A 251 -3.24 20.94 3.49
N LYS A 252 -3.92 22.07 3.73
CA LYS A 252 -4.87 22.70 2.78
C LYS A 252 -4.28 22.96 1.41
N GLY A 253 -2.98 23.29 1.34
CA GLY A 253 -2.28 23.52 0.08
C GLY A 253 -2.20 22.29 -0.81
N TRP A 254 -2.10 21.09 -0.24
CA TRP A 254 -2.12 19.85 -0.99
C TRP A 254 -3.50 19.58 -1.59
N GLU A 255 -4.57 19.76 -0.82
CA GLU A 255 -5.93 19.64 -1.34
C GLU A 255 -6.17 20.57 -2.54
N ARG A 256 -5.74 21.83 -2.40
CA ARG A 256 -5.83 22.84 -3.46
C ARG A 256 -4.99 22.52 -4.69
N ALA A 257 -3.79 21.90 -4.50
CA ALA A 257 -2.88 21.61 -5.59
C ALA A 257 -3.20 20.32 -6.34
N LEU A 258 -3.72 19.28 -5.65
CA LEU A 258 -3.81 17.91 -6.19
C LEU A 258 -5.21 17.56 -6.71
N VAL A 259 -6.29 18.16 -6.19
CA VAL A 259 -7.63 17.92 -6.73
C VAL A 259 -7.72 18.37 -8.18
N GLY A 260 -8.19 17.46 -9.06
CA GLY A 260 -8.24 17.68 -10.51
C GLY A 260 -6.97 17.34 -11.28
N VAL A 261 -5.87 17.02 -10.60
CA VAL A 261 -4.62 16.59 -11.24
C VAL A 261 -4.76 15.13 -11.71
N PRO A 262 -4.35 14.77 -12.93
CA PRO A 262 -4.36 13.40 -13.41
C PRO A 262 -3.34 12.53 -12.66
N VAL A 263 -3.69 11.28 -12.35
CA VAL A 263 -2.76 10.25 -11.89
C VAL A 263 -1.62 10.07 -12.91
N GLY A 264 -0.40 9.87 -12.41
CA GLY A 264 0.86 9.85 -13.17
C GLY A 264 1.52 11.21 -13.30
N SER A 265 1.00 12.26 -12.64
CA SER A 265 1.54 13.62 -12.70
C SER A 265 2.58 13.91 -11.62
N ARG A 266 3.50 14.84 -11.93
CA ARG A 266 4.39 15.52 -10.97
C ARG A 266 3.94 16.96 -10.80
N VAL A 267 3.73 17.37 -9.56
CA VAL A 267 3.31 18.73 -9.18
C VAL A 267 4.37 19.36 -8.29
N VAL A 268 4.82 20.56 -8.60
CA VAL A 268 5.58 21.41 -7.68
C VAL A 268 4.66 22.45 -7.09
N MET A 269 4.79 22.74 -5.79
CA MET A 269 3.94 23.72 -5.12
C MET A 269 4.67 24.49 -4.03
N ILE A 270 4.19 25.72 -3.80
CA ILE A 270 4.64 26.62 -2.73
C ILE A 270 3.43 26.92 -1.86
N LEU A 271 3.56 26.62 -0.57
CA LEU A 271 2.51 26.77 0.42
C LEU A 271 2.90 27.87 1.40
N PRO A 272 2.16 28.99 1.44
CA PRO A 272 2.30 29.97 2.52
C PRO A 272 1.85 29.34 3.84
N PRO A 273 2.20 29.92 4.99
CA PRO A 273 1.94 29.33 6.31
C PRO A 273 0.50 28.90 6.54
N ASP A 274 -0.49 29.67 6.11
CA ASP A 274 -1.94 29.42 6.27
C ASP A 274 -2.47 28.23 5.46
N LEU A 275 -1.73 27.79 4.46
CA LEU A 275 -2.03 26.61 3.63
C LEU A 275 -1.10 25.41 3.92
N GLY A 276 -0.08 25.61 4.78
CA GLY A 276 0.82 24.59 5.28
C GLY A 276 0.52 24.19 6.72
N TYR A 277 1.55 24.22 7.56
CA TYR A 277 1.44 23.95 8.99
C TYR A 277 1.32 25.29 9.76
N ASP A 278 0.13 25.84 9.84
CA ASP A 278 -0.17 27.15 10.45
C ASP A 278 0.23 27.23 11.95
N LYS A 279 0.28 26.10 12.64
CA LYS A 279 0.76 25.96 14.03
C LYS A 279 2.22 25.51 14.13
N GLY A 280 2.88 25.31 12.97
CA GLY A 280 4.18 24.67 12.90
C GLY A 280 4.16 23.15 13.15
N LEU A 281 5.32 22.56 13.00
CA LEU A 281 5.62 21.15 13.36
C LEU A 281 7.00 21.13 14.02
N PRO A 282 7.10 21.53 15.31
CA PRO A 282 8.38 21.62 16.00
C PRO A 282 9.12 20.26 16.08
N PRO A 283 10.44 20.23 15.98
CA PRO A 283 11.34 21.37 15.76
C PRO A 283 11.54 21.73 14.27
N LEU A 284 10.90 21.03 13.34
CA LEU A 284 11.20 21.05 11.89
C LEU A 284 10.60 22.24 11.16
N ILE A 285 9.39 22.67 11.50
CA ILE A 285 8.64 23.71 10.81
C ILE A 285 8.10 24.71 11.82
N LYS A 286 8.38 26.01 11.59
CA LYS A 286 7.83 27.13 12.37
C LYS A 286 6.47 27.55 11.80
N PRO A 287 5.59 28.18 12.61
CA PRO A 287 4.29 28.65 12.13
C PRO A 287 4.35 29.69 10.99
N SER A 288 5.50 30.37 10.83
CA SER A 288 5.72 31.39 9.78
C SER A 288 6.37 30.84 8.52
N ASP A 289 6.71 29.57 8.47
CA ASP A 289 7.49 29.01 7.38
C ASP A 289 6.64 28.80 6.12
N THR A 290 7.15 29.26 4.99
CA THR A 290 6.67 28.88 3.67
C THR A 290 7.29 27.55 3.28
N LEU A 291 6.49 26.64 2.73
CA LEU A 291 6.92 25.31 2.35
C LEU A 291 6.94 25.14 0.84
N ALA A 292 7.89 24.37 0.36
CA ALA A 292 7.96 23.91 -1.01
C ALA A 292 7.83 22.38 -1.05
N PHE A 293 7.02 21.89 -1.99
CA PHE A 293 6.88 20.46 -2.21
C PHE A 293 7.02 20.12 -3.69
N VAL A 294 7.59 18.95 -3.95
CA VAL A 294 7.40 18.22 -5.20
C VAL A 294 6.68 16.93 -4.89
N VAL A 295 5.60 16.65 -5.64
CA VAL A 295 4.70 15.51 -5.38
C VAL A 295 4.44 14.78 -6.69
N ASP A 296 4.66 13.47 -6.69
CA ASP A 296 4.26 12.55 -7.76
C ASP A 296 2.97 11.85 -7.34
N VAL A 297 1.93 11.97 -8.14
CA VAL A 297 0.62 11.33 -7.93
C VAL A 297 0.64 9.97 -8.61
N LEU A 298 0.76 8.88 -7.84
CA LEU A 298 0.93 7.53 -8.36
C LEU A 298 -0.39 6.84 -8.65
N ALA A 299 -1.38 7.00 -7.77
CA ALA A 299 -2.72 6.43 -7.92
C ALA A 299 -3.76 7.23 -7.12
N ALA A 300 -5.06 7.00 -7.42
CA ALA A 300 -6.20 7.54 -6.68
C ALA A 300 -7.37 6.54 -6.72
N TYR A 301 -7.90 6.17 -5.53
CA TYR A 301 -8.94 5.16 -5.34
C TYR A 301 -10.21 5.74 -4.71
#